data_694dd74be5edd2a34165e0056de9eabb
#
_entry.id   694dd74be5edd2a34165e0056de9eabb
#
_cell.length_a   1.000
_cell.length_b   1.000
_cell.length_c   1.000
_cell.angle_alpha   90.00
_cell.angle_beta   90.00
_cell.angle_gamma   90.00
#
_symmetry.space_group_name_H-M   'P 1'
#
loop_
_entity.id
_entity.type
_entity.pdbx_description
1 polymer ?
#
loop_
_entity_poly.entity_id
_entity_poly.type
_entity_poly.pdbx_seq_one_letter_code
_entity_poly.pdbx_strand_id
1 'polypeptide(L)'
;RALSERSGMQVVRAVGGRAPLHLTSVGKLFLAGENHRALQNYISRTGLAGHTRNSLTDPARLERELAQVRSHGFARDNEELELGVRCIAAGIRDDSGELVAGLSISAPADFLQNGWVEQLCRTAAQISASLGYDASESNSAH
;
A
#
# COMPACT_ATOMS: atom_id res chain seq x y z
N ARG A 1 5.78 -1.58 -17.95
CA ARG A 1 5.05 -2.16 -19.08
C ARG A 1 3.66 -1.54 -19.16
N ALA A 2 3.29 -1.00 -20.32
CA ALA A 2 1.97 -0.42 -20.55
C ALA A 2 0.93 -1.55 -20.54
N LEU A 3 -0.11 -1.41 -19.71
CA LEU A 3 -1.12 -2.45 -19.57
C LEU A 3 -2.35 -2.24 -20.45
N SER A 4 -2.67 -1.01 -20.81
CA SER A 4 -3.80 -0.79 -21.70
C SER A 4 -3.86 0.65 -22.20
N GLU A 5 -3.69 0.83 -23.46
CA GLU A 5 -3.95 2.13 -24.11
C GLU A 5 -5.44 2.36 -24.33
N ARG A 6 -6.25 1.29 -24.35
CA ARG A 6 -7.68 1.37 -24.67
C ARG A 6 -8.55 1.94 -23.55
N SER A 7 -8.09 1.87 -22.30
CA SER A 7 -8.85 2.37 -21.15
C SER A 7 -8.42 3.75 -20.71
N GLY A 8 -7.48 4.38 -21.39
CA GLY A 8 -6.90 5.65 -20.96
C GLY A 8 -6.01 5.54 -19.73
N MET A 9 -5.78 4.32 -19.27
CA MET A 9 -4.86 4.06 -18.15
C MET A 9 -3.52 3.59 -18.69
N GLN A 10 -2.48 4.30 -18.30
CA GLN A 10 -1.10 3.86 -18.53
C GLN A 10 -0.46 3.56 -17.19
N VAL A 11 -0.05 2.32 -17.00
CA VAL A 11 0.82 2.00 -15.88
C VAL A 11 2.24 1.90 -16.42
N VAL A 12 3.02 2.91 -16.15
CA VAL A 12 4.43 2.90 -16.49
C VAL A 12 5.21 2.61 -15.21
N ARG A 13 5.73 1.41 -15.12
CA ARG A 13 6.60 1.05 -14.02
C ARG A 13 7.83 0.35 -14.56
N ALA A 14 9.00 0.88 -14.27
CA ALA A 14 10.25 0.22 -14.59
C ALA A 14 10.43 -0.99 -13.67
N VAL A 15 10.77 -2.13 -14.25
CA VAL A 15 11.12 -3.32 -13.46
C VAL A 15 12.38 -2.99 -12.65
N GLY A 16 12.34 -3.25 -11.32
CA GLY A 16 13.43 -2.91 -10.43
C GLY A 16 13.46 -1.45 -9.96
N GLY A 17 12.49 -0.65 -10.40
CA GLY A 17 12.36 0.73 -9.92
C GLY A 17 12.04 0.77 -8.42
N ARG A 18 12.62 1.74 -7.73
CA ARG A 18 12.38 1.95 -6.29
C ARG A 18 11.56 3.19 -6.08
N ALA A 19 10.54 3.08 -5.23
CA ALA A 19 9.75 4.21 -4.78
C ALA A 19 9.82 4.29 -3.25
N PRO A 20 9.77 5.51 -2.68
CA PRO A 20 9.78 5.66 -1.22
C PRO A 20 8.59 4.95 -0.58
N LEU A 21 8.84 4.17 0.46
CA LEU A 21 7.80 3.37 1.11
C LEU A 21 6.70 4.23 1.74
N HIS A 22 7.03 5.39 2.26
CA HIS A 22 6.05 6.27 2.90
C HIS A 22 5.17 7.04 1.93
N LEU A 23 5.49 7.01 0.62
CA LEU A 23 4.74 7.71 -0.42
C LEU A 23 3.98 6.79 -1.36
N THR A 24 4.04 5.48 -1.13
CA THR A 24 3.36 4.49 -1.96
C THR A 24 2.37 3.67 -1.14
N SER A 25 1.29 3.25 -1.77
CA SER A 25 0.28 2.42 -1.10
C SER A 25 0.86 1.08 -0.66
N VAL A 26 1.58 0.39 -1.55
CA VAL A 26 2.23 -0.89 -1.21
C VAL A 26 3.30 -0.69 -0.14
N GLY A 27 4.09 0.37 -0.25
CA GLY A 27 5.12 0.68 0.75
C GLY A 27 4.54 0.88 2.13
N LYS A 28 3.41 1.56 2.24
CA LYS A 28 2.73 1.75 3.53
C LYS A 28 2.25 0.44 4.15
N LEU A 29 1.84 -0.53 3.33
CA LEU A 29 1.49 -1.86 3.83
C LEU A 29 2.68 -2.50 4.54
N PHE A 30 3.86 -2.45 3.94
CA PHE A 30 5.07 -3.01 4.54
C PHE A 30 5.52 -2.23 5.77
N LEU A 31 5.48 -0.90 5.73
CA LEU A 31 5.81 -0.08 6.90
C LEU A 31 4.85 -0.32 8.07
N ALA A 32 3.57 -0.53 7.78
CA ALA A 32 2.58 -0.81 8.81
C ALA A 32 2.84 -2.14 9.54
N GLY A 33 3.49 -3.09 8.87
CA GLY A 33 3.86 -4.37 9.46
C GLY A 33 5.18 -4.35 10.24
N GLU A 34 5.93 -3.26 10.17
CA GLU A 34 7.21 -3.15 10.86
C GLU A 34 7.03 -2.80 12.34
N ASN A 35 8.00 -3.21 13.17
CA ASN A 35 8.00 -2.79 14.57
C ASN A 35 8.41 -1.32 14.69
N HIS A 36 8.21 -0.76 15.88
CA HIS A 36 8.50 0.65 16.15
C HIS A 36 9.95 1.02 15.83
N ARG A 37 10.90 0.16 16.20
CA ARG A 37 12.33 0.41 15.97
C ARG A 37 12.67 0.49 14.49
N ALA A 38 12.15 -0.45 13.69
CA ALA A 38 12.38 -0.46 12.25
C ALA A 38 11.75 0.77 11.58
N LEU A 39 10.56 1.18 12.04
CA LEU A 39 9.92 2.39 11.53
C LEU A 39 10.75 3.63 11.86
N GLN A 40 11.24 3.77 13.09
CA GLN A 40 12.08 4.91 13.48
C GLN A 40 13.39 4.94 12.68
N ASN A 41 13.99 3.79 12.42
CA ASN A 41 15.18 3.71 11.57
C ASN A 41 14.89 4.17 10.14
N TYR A 42 13.74 3.78 9.60
CA TYR A 42 13.31 4.23 8.29
C TYR A 42 13.13 5.75 8.24
N ILE A 43 12.46 6.32 9.23
CA ILE A 43 12.23 7.76 9.34
C ILE A 43 13.56 8.52 9.42
N SER A 44 14.48 8.06 10.26
CA SER A 44 15.78 8.69 10.43
C SER A 44 16.63 8.62 9.16
N ARG A 45 16.62 7.49 8.48
CA ARG A 45 17.43 7.27 7.28
C ARG A 45 16.93 8.09 6.09
N THR A 46 15.61 8.18 5.92
CA THR A 46 15.01 8.84 4.74
C THR A 46 14.67 10.30 4.98
N GLY A 47 14.50 10.71 6.24
CA GLY A 47 14.00 12.04 6.58
C GLY A 47 12.58 12.28 6.08
N LEU A 48 11.87 11.23 5.63
CA LEU A 48 10.55 11.31 5.01
C LEU A 48 10.51 12.34 3.87
N ALA A 49 11.48 12.28 2.98
CA ALA A 49 11.56 13.20 1.85
C ALA A 49 10.26 13.15 1.02
N GLY A 50 9.76 14.33 0.65
CA GLY A 50 8.53 14.47 -0.10
C GLY A 50 8.76 14.71 -1.57
N HIS A 51 7.76 14.37 -2.39
CA HIS A 51 7.76 14.55 -3.83
C HIS A 51 6.67 15.51 -4.31
N THR A 52 5.59 15.63 -3.53
CA THR A 52 4.46 16.52 -3.84
C THR A 52 4.05 17.29 -2.59
N ARG A 53 3.16 18.27 -2.76
CA ARG A 53 2.58 18.99 -1.62
C ARG A 53 1.75 18.10 -0.70
N ASN A 54 1.32 16.91 -1.19
CA ASN A 54 0.52 15.96 -0.42
C ASN A 54 1.36 14.88 0.25
N SER A 55 2.66 14.85 0.03
CA SER A 55 3.54 13.82 0.61
C SER A 55 3.48 13.82 2.13
N LEU A 56 3.49 12.63 2.72
CA LEU A 56 3.56 12.45 4.17
C LEU A 56 5.01 12.65 4.62
N THR A 57 5.32 13.84 5.11
CA THR A 57 6.66 14.21 5.54
C THR A 57 6.79 14.38 7.06
N ASP A 58 5.67 14.25 7.78
CA ASP A 58 5.63 14.37 9.24
C ASP A 58 5.52 12.97 9.87
N PRO A 59 6.48 12.59 10.77
CA PRO A 59 6.45 11.29 11.41
C PRO A 59 5.15 10.97 12.15
N ALA A 60 4.57 11.93 12.85
CA ALA A 60 3.33 11.71 13.60
C ALA A 60 2.14 11.42 12.65
N ARG A 61 2.08 12.11 11.53
CA ARG A 61 1.05 11.86 10.51
C ARG A 61 1.23 10.50 9.86
N LEU A 62 2.47 10.12 9.57
CA LEU A 62 2.77 8.81 9.03
C LEU A 62 2.34 7.71 10.00
N GLU A 63 2.65 7.84 11.28
CA GLU A 63 2.25 6.85 12.29
C GLU A 63 0.73 6.68 12.38
N ARG A 64 -0.03 7.77 12.31
CA ARG A 64 -1.50 7.73 12.28
C ARG A 64 -2.00 7.04 11.02
N GLU A 65 -1.42 7.33 9.88
CA GLU A 65 -1.76 6.68 8.61
C GLU A 65 -1.51 5.18 8.68
N LEU A 66 -0.35 4.77 9.20
CA LEU A 66 -0.01 3.35 9.34
C LEU A 66 -0.93 2.63 10.33
N ALA A 67 -1.39 3.30 11.38
CA ALA A 67 -2.38 2.73 12.29
C ALA A 67 -3.70 2.46 11.58
N GLN A 68 -4.14 3.35 10.69
CA GLN A 68 -5.31 3.12 9.86
C GLN A 68 -5.12 1.97 8.88
N VAL A 69 -3.94 1.85 8.28
CA VAL A 69 -3.60 0.73 7.40
C VAL A 69 -3.73 -0.60 8.13
N ARG A 70 -3.21 -0.69 9.35
CA ARG A 70 -3.34 -1.90 10.18
C ARG A 70 -4.79 -2.22 10.51
N SER A 71 -5.59 -1.20 10.78
CA SER A 71 -6.99 -1.35 11.13
C SER A 71 -7.86 -1.73 9.92
N HIS A 72 -7.62 -1.13 8.77
CA HIS A 72 -8.46 -1.30 7.58
C HIS A 72 -8.01 -2.42 6.65
N GLY A 73 -6.74 -2.79 6.68
CA GLY A 73 -6.19 -3.84 5.82
C GLY A 73 -5.82 -3.38 4.41
N PHE A 74 -5.92 -2.10 4.14
CA PHE A 74 -5.49 -1.51 2.87
C PHE A 74 -4.83 -0.16 3.10
N ALA A 75 -4.07 0.31 2.11
CA ALA A 75 -3.37 1.57 2.15
C ALA A 75 -3.69 2.42 0.93
N ARG A 76 -3.59 3.72 1.08
CA ARG A 76 -3.81 4.68 -0.01
C ARG A 76 -2.57 5.55 -0.21
N ASP A 77 -2.37 5.92 -1.48
CA ASP A 77 -1.50 7.00 -1.88
C ASP A 77 -2.39 8.06 -2.55
N ASN A 78 -2.59 9.18 -1.88
CA ASN A 78 -3.45 10.27 -2.35
C ASN A 78 -2.60 11.37 -2.97
N GLU A 79 -2.07 11.14 -4.18
CA GLU A 79 -1.21 12.10 -4.89
C GLU A 79 0.06 12.45 -4.11
N GLU A 80 0.57 11.51 -3.32
CA GLU A 80 1.73 11.71 -2.44
C GLU A 80 3.05 11.50 -3.16
N LEU A 81 3.09 10.58 -4.11
CA LEU A 81 4.25 10.32 -4.94
C LEU A 81 4.21 11.19 -6.21
N GLU A 82 3.05 11.33 -6.80
CA GLU A 82 2.85 12.08 -8.03
C GLU A 82 1.47 12.72 -8.04
N LEU A 83 1.40 14.02 -8.30
CA LEU A 83 0.13 14.73 -8.41
C LEU A 83 -0.69 14.17 -9.58
N GLY A 84 -1.99 14.06 -9.36
CA GLY A 84 -2.93 13.52 -10.36
C GLY A 84 -3.05 12.01 -10.36
N VAL A 85 -2.26 11.29 -9.54
CA VAL A 85 -2.30 9.83 -9.46
C VAL A 85 -2.64 9.39 -8.04
N ARG A 86 -3.65 8.54 -7.92
CA ARG A 86 -4.02 7.88 -6.66
C ARG A 86 -3.84 6.38 -6.79
N CYS A 87 -3.42 5.77 -5.69
CA CYS A 87 -3.21 4.33 -5.61
C CYS A 87 -3.90 3.77 -4.38
N ILE A 88 -4.34 2.52 -4.49
CA ILE A 88 -4.84 1.74 -3.36
C ILE A 88 -4.11 0.41 -3.40
N ALA A 89 -3.70 -0.11 -2.24
CA ALA A 89 -3.09 -1.43 -2.16
C ALA A 89 -3.67 -2.22 -1.00
N ALA A 90 -3.82 -3.52 -1.22
CA ALA A 90 -4.22 -4.48 -0.20
C ALA A 90 -3.14 -5.54 -0.07
N GLY A 91 -2.92 -6.03 1.16
CA GLY A 91 -1.85 -6.98 1.45
C GLY A 91 -2.18 -8.39 1.05
N ILE A 92 -1.17 -9.10 0.56
CA ILE A 92 -1.21 -10.54 0.30
C ILE A 92 -0.33 -11.23 1.33
N ARG A 93 -0.91 -12.21 2.03
CA ARG A 93 -0.24 -12.95 3.09
C ARG A 93 -0.10 -14.42 2.73
N ASP A 94 0.96 -15.06 3.21
CA ASP A 94 1.18 -16.48 3.03
C ASP A 94 0.57 -17.30 4.19
N ASP A 95 0.86 -18.59 4.22
CA ASP A 95 0.36 -19.53 5.23
C ASP A 95 0.86 -19.21 6.65
N SER A 96 1.98 -18.51 6.78
CA SER A 96 2.49 -18.07 8.08
C SER A 96 1.87 -16.78 8.56
N GLY A 97 1.05 -16.12 7.74
CA GLY A 97 0.47 -14.81 8.02
C GLY A 97 1.41 -13.65 7.70
N GLU A 98 2.57 -13.93 7.09
CA GLU A 98 3.52 -12.89 6.71
C GLU A 98 3.04 -12.16 5.45
N LEU A 99 3.21 -10.85 5.45
CA LEU A 99 2.93 -10.02 4.28
C LEU A 99 4.03 -10.23 3.24
N VAL A 100 3.69 -10.87 2.12
CA VAL A 100 4.66 -11.22 1.08
C VAL A 100 4.56 -10.33 -0.15
N ALA A 101 3.43 -9.67 -0.36
CA ALA A 101 3.22 -8.80 -1.52
C ALA A 101 2.07 -7.83 -1.27
N GLY A 102 1.91 -6.88 -2.18
CA GLY A 102 0.76 -6.01 -2.22
C GLY A 102 0.14 -6.04 -3.61
N LEU A 103 -1.18 -6.12 -3.65
CA LEU A 103 -1.95 -5.95 -4.87
C LEU A 103 -2.43 -4.52 -4.91
N SER A 104 -2.17 -3.79 -6.00
CA SER A 104 -2.49 -2.38 -6.07
C SER A 104 -3.23 -2.00 -7.34
N ILE A 105 -4.03 -0.95 -7.23
CA ILE A 105 -4.66 -0.26 -8.35
C ILE A 105 -4.14 1.17 -8.35
N SER A 106 -3.64 1.63 -9.48
CA SER A 106 -3.26 3.03 -9.69
C SER A 106 -4.15 3.61 -10.79
N ALA A 107 -4.65 4.80 -10.57
CA ALA A 107 -5.52 5.48 -11.51
C ALA A 107 -5.36 7.00 -11.42
N PRO A 108 -5.73 7.74 -12.48
CA PRO A 108 -5.88 9.18 -12.35
C PRO A 108 -6.81 9.51 -11.18
N ALA A 109 -6.52 10.58 -10.46
CA ALA A 109 -7.22 10.93 -9.22
C ALA A 109 -8.74 10.99 -9.39
N ASP A 110 -9.21 11.44 -10.56
CA ASP A 110 -10.64 11.59 -10.85
C ASP A 110 -11.36 10.27 -11.15
N PHE A 111 -10.60 9.18 -11.41
CA PHE A 111 -11.17 7.88 -11.80
C PHE A 111 -11.21 6.87 -10.68
N LEU A 112 -10.50 7.10 -9.58
CA LEU A 112 -10.46 6.13 -8.49
C LEU A 112 -11.77 6.13 -7.72
N GLN A 113 -12.49 5.01 -7.74
CA GLN A 113 -13.80 4.86 -7.12
C GLN A 113 -13.71 4.07 -5.81
N ASN A 114 -14.56 4.41 -4.85
CA ASN A 114 -14.58 3.75 -3.54
C ASN A 114 -14.93 2.26 -3.62
N GLY A 115 -15.75 1.85 -4.58
CA GLY A 115 -16.09 0.44 -4.78
C GLY A 115 -14.89 -0.44 -5.16
N TRP A 116 -13.86 0.15 -5.70
CA TRP A 116 -12.63 -0.57 -6.07
C TRP A 116 -11.84 -1.04 -4.85
N VAL A 117 -11.94 -0.32 -3.72
CA VAL A 117 -11.29 -0.72 -2.47
C VAL A 117 -11.81 -2.08 -2.02
N GLU A 118 -13.12 -2.25 -1.97
CA GLU A 118 -13.75 -3.50 -1.57
C GLU A 118 -13.37 -4.65 -2.48
N GLN A 119 -13.43 -4.42 -3.79
CA GLN A 119 -13.06 -5.43 -4.79
C GLN A 119 -11.58 -5.81 -4.70
N LEU A 120 -10.71 -4.82 -4.51
CA LEU A 120 -9.28 -5.05 -4.35
C LEU A 120 -8.99 -5.88 -3.11
N CYS A 121 -9.59 -5.54 -1.97
CA CYS A 121 -9.41 -6.27 -0.72
C CYS A 121 -9.92 -7.72 -0.85
N ARG A 122 -11.04 -7.93 -1.51
CA ARG A 122 -11.59 -9.26 -1.77
C ARG A 122 -10.65 -10.09 -2.63
N THR A 123 -10.11 -9.53 -3.70
CA THR A 123 -9.16 -10.21 -4.57
C THR A 123 -7.87 -10.55 -3.83
N ALA A 124 -7.32 -9.62 -3.06
CA ALA A 124 -6.13 -9.86 -2.24
C ALA A 124 -6.37 -10.98 -1.22
N ALA A 125 -7.56 -11.02 -0.61
CA ALA A 125 -7.93 -12.08 0.32
C ALA A 125 -8.01 -13.44 -0.37
N GLN A 126 -8.53 -13.51 -1.59
CA GLN A 126 -8.58 -14.75 -2.38
C GLN A 126 -7.18 -15.24 -2.72
N ILE A 127 -6.27 -14.35 -3.10
CA ILE A 127 -4.88 -14.72 -3.38
C ILE A 127 -4.21 -15.24 -2.10
N SER A 128 -4.39 -14.55 -0.99
CA SER A 128 -3.85 -14.97 0.31
C SER A 128 -4.35 -16.36 0.71
N ALA A 129 -5.65 -16.61 0.54
CA ALA A 129 -6.23 -17.91 0.83
C ALA A 129 -5.63 -19.03 -0.05
N SER A 130 -5.37 -18.74 -1.32
CA SER A 130 -4.72 -19.70 -2.22
C SER A 130 -3.27 -19.98 -1.84
N LEU A 131 -2.61 -19.08 -1.10
CA LEU A 131 -1.29 -19.29 -0.53
C LEU A 131 -1.31 -19.95 0.84
N GLY A 132 -2.49 -20.35 1.31
CA GLY A 132 -2.66 -21.04 2.58
C GLY A 132 -2.93 -20.14 3.79
N TYR A 133 -3.14 -18.84 3.58
CA TYR A 133 -3.45 -17.95 4.69
C TYR A 133 -4.84 -18.21 5.24
N ASP A 134 -4.93 -18.35 6.58
CA ASP A 134 -6.18 -18.49 7.30
C ASP A 134 -6.40 -17.27 8.20
N ALA A 135 -7.28 -16.39 7.74
CA ALA A 135 -7.59 -15.15 8.46
C ALA A 135 -8.25 -15.41 9.83
N SER A 136 -8.96 -16.54 9.98
CA SER A 136 -9.61 -16.88 11.24
C SER A 136 -8.61 -17.27 12.32
N GLU A 137 -7.50 -17.93 11.97
CA GLU A 137 -6.41 -18.23 12.91
C GLU A 137 -5.70 -16.94 13.37
N SER A 138 -5.48 -16.00 12.46
CA SER A 138 -4.88 -14.71 12.78
C SER A 138 -5.71 -13.93 13.79
N ASN A 139 -7.04 -13.95 13.66
CA ASN A 139 -7.94 -13.26 14.59
C ASN A 139 -8.03 -13.96 15.94
N SER A 140 -7.84 -15.27 16.02
CA SER A 140 -7.91 -16.03 17.27
C SER A 140 -6.64 -15.95 18.10
N ALA A 141 -5.54 -15.45 17.55
CA ALA A 141 -4.26 -15.30 18.24
C ALA A 141 -4.15 -14.03 19.10
N HIS A 142 -5.19 -13.21 19.12
CA HIS A 142 -5.19 -11.95 19.87
C HIS A 142 -6.02 -12.03 21.13
#